data_8c2fd90b7ad549522a5a94a599b93a6c
#
_entry.id   8c2fd90b7ad549522a5a94a599b93a6c
#
_cell.length_a   1.000
_cell.length_b   1.000
_cell.length_c   1.000
_cell.angle_alpha   90.00
_cell.angle_beta   90.00
_cell.angle_gamma   90.00
#
_symmetry.space_group_name_H-M   'P 1'
#
loop_
_entity.id
_entity.type
_entity.pdbx_description
1 polymer ?
#
loop_
_entity_poly.entity_id
_entity_poly.type
_entity_poly.pdbx_seq_one_letter_code
_entity_poly.pdbx_strand_id
1 'polypeptide(L)'
;MRRRLFITGGILILCRILAEIPTPGVNTSYFKAMLNIYSAFGFMNMLTGNGLQTLSLMTLSITPYITASICIQLLGLVFKRIDELSRSSLKDDRKKVDIATYVMGGVIGFIEAVMMAWGYGSQGLLISYKWYWILIIALIWTAFSVIASLLGKLITDKGIGNGVSLILLVNILSSYPSDVSALAQVFVIGKKLPMKITASAILIAATAALFLYSYVLQESQKEITVNYPGRSNRFNAGKSTSSIPVKLCPGGVVPIIFASTVLTVPTLIMTSFGMEEKGMLKALNTSNWFDPAYPQYTLGYLAYILMIFGFSYYYTNITLNPIEIANNIKKNGGNISGVRPGKPTSNYIKAKVRYTIAIGTIALIIIATVPSILTAVWGVSGISFLGTSIIITVGVIAETKKQIQSESMKNVYANKVKKGGLFGA
;
A
#
# COMPACT_ATOMS: atom_id res chain seq x y z
N MET A 1 3.90 -26.29 -0.84
CA MET A 1 3.78 -25.15 0.09
C MET A 1 5.14 -24.76 0.71
N ARG A 2 5.89 -25.68 1.34
CA ARG A 2 7.21 -25.38 1.94
C ARG A 2 8.18 -24.67 0.96
N ARG A 3 8.37 -25.20 -0.26
CA ARG A 3 9.26 -24.59 -1.28
C ARG A 3 8.88 -23.13 -1.62
N ARG A 4 7.59 -22.81 -1.71
CA ARG A 4 7.12 -21.44 -1.98
C ARG A 4 7.41 -20.49 -0.83
N LEU A 5 7.23 -20.97 0.42
CA LEU A 5 7.60 -20.21 1.64
C LEU A 5 9.10 -19.91 1.67
N PHE A 6 9.95 -20.90 1.39
CA PHE A 6 11.40 -20.69 1.33
C PHE A 6 11.81 -19.68 0.25
N ILE A 7 11.19 -19.73 -0.94
CA ILE A 7 11.44 -18.75 -2.00
C ILE A 7 11.06 -17.34 -1.52
N THR A 8 9.86 -17.18 -0.96
CA THR A 8 9.39 -15.88 -0.46
C THR A 8 10.31 -15.36 0.65
N GLY A 9 10.62 -16.17 1.65
CA GLY A 9 11.49 -15.78 2.76
C GLY A 9 12.91 -15.44 2.30
N GLY A 10 13.49 -16.26 1.42
CA GLY A 10 14.83 -16.02 0.88
C GLY A 10 14.94 -14.70 0.09
N ILE A 11 13.93 -14.40 -0.73
CA ILE A 11 13.91 -13.14 -1.50
C ILE A 11 13.73 -11.94 -0.56
N LEU A 12 12.85 -12.03 0.45
CA LEU A 12 12.66 -10.95 1.42
C LEU A 12 13.91 -10.66 2.23
N ILE A 13 14.64 -11.71 2.66
CA ILE A 13 15.92 -11.57 3.35
C ILE A 13 16.96 -10.92 2.41
N LEU A 14 17.03 -11.35 1.15
CA LEU A 14 17.91 -10.75 0.15
C LEU A 14 17.63 -9.25 -0.02
N CYS A 15 16.37 -8.86 -0.18
CA CYS A 15 15.98 -7.46 -0.27
C CYS A 15 16.41 -6.67 0.99
N ARG A 16 16.28 -7.28 2.17
CA ARG A 16 16.68 -6.63 3.42
C ARG A 16 18.19 -6.44 3.53
N ILE A 17 18.97 -7.43 3.15
CA ILE A 17 20.45 -7.32 3.12
C ILE A 17 20.87 -6.19 2.17
N LEU A 18 20.29 -6.12 0.97
CA LEU A 18 20.59 -5.07 0.01
C LEU A 18 20.17 -3.67 0.48
N ALA A 19 19.15 -3.57 1.34
CA ALA A 19 18.72 -2.32 1.94
C ALA A 19 19.64 -1.81 3.06
N GLU A 20 20.53 -2.65 3.59
CA GLU A 20 21.54 -2.25 4.60
C GLU A 20 22.89 -1.87 3.98
N ILE A 21 23.17 -2.26 2.74
CA ILE A 21 24.45 -1.99 2.07
C ILE A 21 24.44 -0.54 1.55
N PRO A 22 25.30 0.35 2.09
CA PRO A 22 25.35 1.74 1.63
C PRO A 22 25.90 1.84 0.20
N THR A 23 25.40 2.79 -0.56
CA THR A 23 25.89 3.04 -1.92
C THR A 23 27.31 3.64 -1.86
N PRO A 24 28.27 3.15 -2.63
CA PRO A 24 29.61 3.73 -2.66
C PRO A 24 29.59 5.16 -3.19
N GLY A 25 30.37 6.06 -2.60
CA GLY A 25 30.47 7.46 -3.03
C GLY A 25 29.45 8.42 -2.42
N VAL A 26 28.66 7.98 -1.44
CA VAL A 26 27.63 8.78 -0.77
C VAL A 26 27.93 9.01 0.70
N ASN A 27 27.61 10.20 1.21
CA ASN A 27 27.79 10.56 2.61
C ASN A 27 26.51 10.32 3.42
N THR A 28 26.42 9.16 4.06
CA THR A 28 25.23 8.75 4.85
C THR A 28 24.99 9.61 6.07
N SER A 29 26.04 10.16 6.71
CA SER A 29 25.92 10.97 7.93
C SER A 29 25.24 12.31 7.65
N TYR A 30 25.54 12.93 6.51
CA TYR A 30 24.93 14.16 6.07
C TYR A 30 23.41 14.00 5.83
N PHE A 31 23.04 12.93 5.16
CA PHE A 31 21.63 12.70 4.81
C PHE A 31 20.77 12.35 6.03
N LYS A 32 21.33 11.64 7.02
CA LYS A 32 20.64 11.41 8.31
C LYS A 32 20.27 12.70 9.03
N ALA A 33 21.15 13.69 9.01
CA ALA A 33 20.88 14.99 9.59
C ALA A 33 19.75 15.73 8.83
N MET A 34 19.73 15.62 7.51
CA MET A 34 18.73 16.24 6.64
C MET A 34 17.33 15.64 6.79
N LEU A 35 17.22 14.33 6.96
CA LEU A 35 15.94 13.65 7.17
C LEU A 35 15.19 14.13 8.41
N ASN A 36 15.91 14.54 9.43
CA ASN A 36 15.31 15.11 10.65
C ASN A 36 14.70 16.51 10.42
N ILE A 37 15.11 17.20 9.35
CA ILE A 37 14.64 18.56 9.02
C ILE A 37 13.42 18.49 8.11
N TYR A 38 13.39 17.56 7.15
CA TYR A 38 12.34 17.45 6.14
C TYR A 38 11.44 16.24 6.37
N SER A 39 10.30 16.45 6.95
CA SER A 39 9.31 15.39 7.22
C SER A 39 8.74 14.72 5.97
N ALA A 40 8.79 15.38 4.80
CA ALA A 40 8.35 14.81 3.53
C ALA A 40 9.08 13.51 3.17
N PHE A 41 10.33 13.36 3.59
CA PHE A 41 11.10 12.12 3.41
C PHE A 41 10.66 10.98 4.33
N GLY A 42 9.92 11.25 5.39
CA GLY A 42 9.50 10.22 6.36
C GLY A 42 8.68 9.12 5.71
N PHE A 43 7.71 9.48 4.86
CA PHE A 43 6.89 8.50 4.13
C PHE A 43 7.72 7.66 3.16
N MET A 44 8.60 8.30 2.38
CA MET A 44 9.49 7.55 1.48
C MET A 44 10.48 6.67 2.24
N ASN A 45 11.06 7.17 3.32
CA ASN A 45 11.97 6.38 4.16
C ASN A 45 11.29 5.15 4.75
N MET A 46 10.03 5.28 5.16
CA MET A 46 9.20 4.16 5.61
C MET A 46 8.97 3.12 4.49
N LEU A 47 8.61 3.56 3.27
CA LEU A 47 8.38 2.67 2.14
C LEU A 47 9.66 1.95 1.66
N THR A 48 10.82 2.58 1.85
CA THR A 48 12.12 2.01 1.49
C THR A 48 12.78 1.22 2.62
N GLY A 49 12.14 1.16 3.80
CA GLY A 49 12.63 0.42 4.95
C GLY A 49 13.93 0.97 5.53
N ASN A 50 13.99 2.28 5.71
CA ASN A 50 15.17 3.05 6.09
C ASN A 50 16.31 3.06 5.03
N GLY A 51 16.07 2.49 3.85
CA GLY A 51 17.02 2.49 2.75
C GLY A 51 17.37 3.89 2.25
N LEU A 52 16.42 4.83 2.36
CA LEU A 52 16.65 6.24 2.07
C LEU A 52 17.58 6.88 3.12
N GLN A 53 17.35 6.58 4.39
CA GLN A 53 18.18 7.11 5.49
C GLN A 53 19.63 6.61 5.45
N THR A 54 19.83 5.37 5.04
CA THR A 54 21.16 4.76 4.91
C THR A 54 21.78 5.00 3.54
N LEU A 55 21.04 5.62 2.59
CA LEU A 55 21.43 5.77 1.18
C LEU A 55 21.97 4.44 0.62
N SER A 56 21.21 3.38 0.87
CA SER A 56 21.58 2.03 0.49
C SER A 56 21.45 1.81 -1.01
N LEU A 57 21.88 0.65 -1.48
CA LEU A 57 21.63 0.21 -2.86
C LEU A 57 20.15 0.21 -3.19
N MET A 58 19.29 -0.06 -2.20
CA MET A 58 17.83 -0.03 -2.30
C MET A 58 17.20 1.30 -1.84
N THR A 59 17.87 2.43 -2.02
CA THR A 59 17.39 3.77 -1.65
C THR A 59 16.00 4.07 -2.21
N LEU A 60 15.72 3.75 -3.47
CA LEU A 60 14.39 3.89 -4.07
C LEU A 60 13.48 2.68 -3.85
N SER A 61 14.05 1.52 -3.51
CA SER A 61 13.34 0.25 -3.30
C SER A 61 12.29 0.00 -4.41
N ILE A 62 11.06 -0.32 -4.05
CA ILE A 62 9.96 -0.62 -4.97
C ILE A 62 9.08 0.61 -5.27
N THR A 63 9.41 1.78 -4.71
CA THR A 63 8.61 3.00 -4.81
C THR A 63 8.37 3.46 -6.25
N PRO A 64 9.37 3.50 -7.17
CA PRO A 64 9.15 3.91 -8.55
C PRO A 64 8.19 2.98 -9.31
N TYR A 65 8.21 1.68 -9.00
CA TYR A 65 7.25 0.74 -9.56
C TYR A 65 5.82 1.02 -9.10
N ILE A 66 5.64 1.36 -7.81
CA ILE A 66 4.33 1.72 -7.27
C ILE A 66 3.82 2.99 -7.95
N THR A 67 4.66 4.03 -8.05
CA THR A 67 4.33 5.28 -8.76
C THR A 67 3.95 5.02 -10.22
N ALA A 68 4.70 4.17 -10.92
CA ALA A 68 4.39 3.78 -12.30
C ALA A 68 3.05 3.02 -12.40
N SER A 69 2.78 2.12 -11.47
CA SER A 69 1.51 1.39 -11.41
C SER A 69 0.33 2.34 -11.21
N ILE A 70 0.50 3.35 -10.35
CA ILE A 70 -0.50 4.42 -10.15
C ILE A 70 -0.71 5.21 -11.45
N CYS A 71 0.37 5.64 -12.09
CA CYS A 71 0.30 6.39 -13.35
C CYS A 71 -0.43 5.60 -14.45
N ILE A 72 -0.13 4.31 -14.62
CA ILE A 72 -0.81 3.46 -15.62
C ILE A 72 -2.29 3.29 -15.29
N GLN A 73 -2.64 3.12 -14.02
CA GLN A 73 -4.03 3.04 -13.61
C GLN A 73 -4.78 4.35 -13.84
N LEU A 74 -4.15 5.51 -13.58
CA LEU A 74 -4.73 6.81 -13.87
C LEU A 74 -4.85 7.07 -15.38
N LEU A 75 -3.85 6.65 -16.17
CA LEU A 75 -3.93 6.68 -17.63
C LEU A 75 -5.07 5.82 -18.18
N GLY A 76 -5.40 4.71 -17.52
CA GLY A 76 -6.56 3.88 -17.83
C GLY A 76 -7.89 4.62 -17.70
N LEU A 77 -7.99 5.67 -16.84
CA LEU A 77 -9.18 6.54 -16.77
C LEU A 77 -9.37 7.39 -18.03
N VAL A 78 -8.27 7.85 -18.59
CA VAL A 78 -8.27 8.75 -19.76
C VAL A 78 -8.32 7.95 -21.05
N PHE A 79 -7.53 6.87 -21.12
CA PHE A 79 -7.38 6.04 -22.33
C PHE A 79 -8.11 4.70 -22.17
N LYS A 80 -9.29 4.57 -22.77
CA LYS A 80 -10.10 3.33 -22.76
C LYS A 80 -9.31 2.07 -23.17
N ARG A 81 -8.36 2.21 -24.09
CA ARG A 81 -7.52 1.10 -24.55
C ARG A 81 -6.66 0.51 -23.44
N ILE A 82 -6.13 1.34 -22.53
CA ILE A 82 -5.35 0.88 -21.37
C ILE A 82 -6.26 0.19 -20.36
N ASP A 83 -7.45 0.73 -20.13
CA ASP A 83 -8.45 0.12 -19.24
C ASP A 83 -8.90 -1.26 -19.76
N GLU A 84 -9.20 -1.38 -21.07
CA GLU A 84 -9.54 -2.64 -21.71
C GLU A 84 -8.42 -3.68 -21.60
N LEU A 85 -7.17 -3.29 -21.84
CA LEU A 85 -6.00 -4.17 -21.72
C LEU A 85 -5.80 -4.63 -20.27
N SER A 86 -5.98 -3.74 -19.29
CA SER A 86 -5.79 -4.05 -17.87
C SER A 86 -6.88 -5.00 -17.33
N ARG A 87 -8.10 -4.93 -17.89
CA ARG A 87 -9.25 -5.78 -17.52
C ARG A 87 -9.38 -7.03 -18.39
N SER A 88 -8.56 -7.15 -19.45
CA SER A 88 -8.61 -8.30 -20.35
C SER A 88 -8.38 -9.61 -19.61
N SER A 89 -9.14 -10.63 -19.96
CA SER A 89 -8.94 -12.01 -19.48
C SER A 89 -7.74 -12.69 -20.14
N LEU A 90 -7.22 -12.12 -21.24
CA LEU A 90 -6.09 -12.65 -22.00
C LEU A 90 -4.78 -12.39 -21.27
N LYS A 91 -3.99 -13.43 -21.08
CA LYS A 91 -2.68 -13.33 -20.40
C LYS A 91 -1.70 -12.40 -21.13
N ASP A 92 -1.77 -12.35 -22.45
CA ASP A 92 -0.83 -11.55 -23.26
C ASP A 92 -1.11 -10.06 -23.15
N ASP A 93 -2.36 -9.65 -23.02
CA ASP A 93 -2.70 -8.24 -22.81
C ASP A 93 -2.26 -7.74 -21.43
N ARG A 94 -2.47 -8.56 -20.39
CA ARG A 94 -1.97 -8.25 -19.05
C ARG A 94 -0.45 -8.16 -19.01
N LYS A 95 0.26 -9.05 -19.72
CA LYS A 95 1.73 -8.97 -19.83
C LYS A 95 2.20 -7.65 -20.45
N LYS A 96 1.48 -7.12 -21.45
CA LYS A 96 1.82 -5.81 -22.04
C LYS A 96 1.70 -4.68 -21.02
N VAL A 97 0.63 -4.69 -20.22
CA VAL A 97 0.45 -3.71 -19.14
C VAL A 97 1.53 -3.85 -18.08
N ASP A 98 1.86 -5.08 -17.67
CA ASP A 98 2.95 -5.35 -16.72
C ASP A 98 4.28 -4.82 -17.24
N ILE A 99 4.65 -5.14 -18.49
CA ILE A 99 5.90 -4.68 -19.12
C ILE A 99 5.93 -3.13 -19.16
N ALA A 100 4.83 -2.51 -19.58
CA ALA A 100 4.70 -1.05 -19.59
C ALA A 100 4.93 -0.45 -18.19
N THR A 101 4.38 -1.11 -17.14
CA THR A 101 4.57 -0.69 -15.75
C THR A 101 6.05 -0.79 -15.33
N TYR A 102 6.75 -1.88 -15.68
CA TYR A 102 8.18 -2.02 -15.36
C TYR A 102 9.05 -1.01 -16.08
N VAL A 103 8.81 -0.79 -17.38
CA VAL A 103 9.56 0.20 -18.18
C VAL A 103 9.30 1.61 -17.61
N MET A 104 8.05 1.95 -17.36
CA MET A 104 7.69 3.24 -16.78
C MET A 104 8.28 3.41 -15.37
N GLY A 105 8.30 2.34 -14.56
CA GLY A 105 8.93 2.32 -13.24
C GLY A 105 10.44 2.56 -13.31
N GLY A 106 11.10 1.99 -14.30
CA GLY A 106 12.52 2.25 -14.57
C GLY A 106 12.79 3.70 -14.97
N VAL A 107 11.96 4.28 -15.85
CA VAL A 107 12.08 5.68 -16.26
C VAL A 107 11.83 6.64 -15.10
N ILE A 108 10.75 6.43 -14.34
CA ILE A 108 10.44 7.24 -13.15
C ILE A 108 11.55 7.12 -12.13
N GLY A 109 12.01 5.89 -11.85
CA GLY A 109 13.10 5.64 -10.90
C GLY A 109 14.41 6.31 -11.32
N PHE A 110 14.72 6.35 -12.63
CA PHE A 110 15.88 7.05 -13.11
C PHE A 110 15.78 8.57 -12.93
N ILE A 111 14.60 9.13 -13.22
CA ILE A 111 14.35 10.57 -13.00
C ILE A 111 14.45 10.90 -11.50
N GLU A 112 13.83 10.14 -10.63
CA GLU A 112 13.89 10.32 -9.17
C GLU A 112 15.33 10.20 -8.66
N ALA A 113 16.09 9.19 -9.13
CA ALA A 113 17.48 8.99 -8.76
C ALA A 113 18.39 10.13 -9.18
N VAL A 114 18.25 10.61 -10.43
CA VAL A 114 19.01 11.76 -10.94
C VAL A 114 18.67 13.02 -10.16
N MET A 115 17.41 13.30 -9.90
CA MET A 115 16.98 14.46 -9.12
C MET A 115 17.54 14.42 -7.70
N MET A 116 17.51 13.25 -7.03
CA MET A 116 18.09 13.10 -5.73
C MET A 116 19.61 13.28 -5.73
N ALA A 117 20.30 12.61 -6.62
CA ALA A 117 21.76 12.67 -6.71
C ALA A 117 22.25 14.08 -7.10
N TRP A 118 21.56 14.78 -7.98
CA TRP A 118 21.89 16.14 -8.40
C TRP A 118 21.49 17.18 -7.36
N GLY A 119 20.24 17.16 -6.90
CA GLY A 119 19.68 18.16 -6.00
C GLY A 119 20.37 18.18 -4.63
N TYR A 120 20.60 17.03 -4.04
CA TYR A 120 21.30 16.94 -2.76
C TYR A 120 22.80 16.73 -2.88
N GLY A 121 23.29 16.36 -4.06
CA GLY A 121 24.71 16.17 -4.32
C GLY A 121 25.54 17.41 -4.05
N SER A 122 25.06 18.57 -4.45
CA SER A 122 25.70 19.87 -4.21
C SER A 122 25.72 20.27 -2.74
N GLN A 123 24.79 19.73 -1.94
CA GLN A 123 24.65 20.04 -0.51
C GLN A 123 25.50 19.10 0.37
N GLY A 124 26.32 18.21 -0.19
CA GLY A 124 27.21 17.30 0.56
C GLY A 124 26.76 15.84 0.64
N LEU A 125 25.71 15.45 -0.11
CA LEU A 125 25.30 14.06 -0.23
C LEU A 125 26.39 13.22 -0.91
N LEU A 126 27.03 13.75 -1.94
CA LEU A 126 28.08 13.08 -2.70
C LEU A 126 29.46 13.45 -2.17
N ILE A 127 30.34 12.45 -2.00
CA ILE A 127 31.73 12.67 -1.63
C ILE A 127 32.45 13.50 -2.74
N SER A 128 32.08 13.30 -3.99
CA SER A 128 32.62 14.05 -5.13
C SER A 128 31.47 14.49 -6.03
N TYR A 129 31.20 15.81 -6.05
CA TYR A 129 30.16 16.39 -6.89
C TYR A 129 30.67 16.61 -8.32
N LYS A 130 30.60 15.52 -9.12
CA LYS A 130 30.93 15.54 -10.55
C LYS A 130 29.79 14.88 -11.32
N TRP A 131 29.52 15.33 -12.54
CA TRP A 131 28.38 14.89 -13.34
C TRP A 131 28.35 13.37 -13.58
N TYR A 132 29.51 12.73 -13.76
CA TYR A 132 29.59 11.28 -13.96
C TYR A 132 29.26 10.49 -12.68
N TRP A 133 29.60 11.00 -11.47
CA TRP A 133 29.22 10.37 -10.21
C TRP A 133 27.70 10.44 -10.00
N ILE A 134 27.05 11.55 -10.39
CA ILE A 134 25.59 11.68 -10.36
C ILE A 134 24.94 10.60 -11.22
N LEU A 135 25.44 10.40 -12.46
CA LEU A 135 24.92 9.37 -13.36
C LEU A 135 25.18 7.95 -12.85
N ILE A 136 26.38 7.65 -12.32
CA ILE A 136 26.70 6.32 -11.80
C ILE A 136 25.77 5.98 -10.63
N ILE A 137 25.59 6.88 -9.67
CA ILE A 137 24.74 6.64 -8.50
C ILE A 137 23.26 6.52 -8.92
N ALA A 138 22.80 7.38 -9.84
CA ALA A 138 21.45 7.28 -10.37
C ALA A 138 21.20 5.94 -11.08
N LEU A 139 22.15 5.45 -11.86
CA LEU A 139 22.07 4.14 -12.49
C LEU A 139 22.05 3.00 -11.48
N ILE A 140 22.88 3.07 -10.42
CA ILE A 140 22.88 2.06 -9.36
C ILE A 140 21.50 2.02 -8.69
N TRP A 141 20.98 3.13 -8.21
CA TRP A 141 19.68 3.18 -7.52
C TRP A 141 18.53 2.71 -8.41
N THR A 142 18.54 3.12 -9.69
CA THR A 142 17.53 2.68 -10.66
C THR A 142 17.63 1.18 -10.93
N ALA A 143 18.82 0.64 -11.13
CA ALA A 143 19.03 -0.79 -11.39
C ALA A 143 18.54 -1.64 -10.21
N PHE A 144 18.86 -1.25 -8.98
CA PHE A 144 18.38 -1.96 -7.79
C PHE A 144 16.89 -1.80 -7.55
N SER A 145 16.27 -0.68 -7.92
CA SER A 145 14.80 -0.52 -7.88
C SER A 145 14.11 -1.44 -8.89
N VAL A 146 14.64 -1.56 -10.10
CA VAL A 146 14.13 -2.53 -11.10
C VAL A 146 14.33 -3.96 -10.61
N ILE A 147 15.47 -4.30 -10.03
CA ILE A 147 15.72 -5.61 -9.43
C ILE A 147 14.70 -5.90 -8.31
N ALA A 148 14.43 -4.94 -7.42
CA ALA A 148 13.43 -5.09 -6.36
C ALA A 148 12.05 -5.39 -6.91
N SER A 149 11.63 -4.70 -7.97
CA SER A 149 10.34 -4.93 -8.62
C SER A 149 10.27 -6.30 -9.30
N LEU A 150 11.35 -6.76 -9.94
CA LEU A 150 11.44 -8.11 -10.53
C LEU A 150 11.44 -9.20 -9.46
N LEU A 151 12.11 -8.99 -8.32
CA LEU A 151 12.06 -9.88 -7.16
C LEU A 151 10.64 -9.97 -6.60
N GLY A 152 9.92 -8.84 -6.54
CA GLY A 152 8.50 -8.80 -6.19
C GLY A 152 7.65 -9.66 -7.13
N LYS A 153 7.87 -9.55 -8.44
CA LYS A 153 7.21 -10.42 -9.43
C LYS A 153 7.53 -11.89 -9.21
N LEU A 154 8.79 -12.21 -8.95
CA LEU A 154 9.21 -13.59 -8.70
C LEU A 154 8.51 -14.20 -7.48
N ILE A 155 8.30 -13.42 -6.40
CA ILE A 155 7.50 -13.83 -5.24
C ILE A 155 6.06 -14.09 -5.67
N THR A 156 5.45 -13.18 -6.44
CA THR A 156 4.06 -13.32 -6.89
C THR A 156 3.85 -14.55 -7.75
N ASP A 157 4.78 -14.84 -8.65
CA ASP A 157 4.68 -15.97 -9.60
C ASP A 157 5.03 -17.33 -8.95
N LYS A 158 6.07 -17.39 -8.13
CA LYS A 158 6.64 -18.63 -7.59
C LYS A 158 6.52 -18.79 -6.07
N GLY A 159 6.26 -17.70 -5.36
CA GLY A 159 6.15 -17.66 -3.91
C GLY A 159 4.71 -17.72 -3.40
N ILE A 160 4.47 -17.07 -2.27
CA ILE A 160 3.19 -16.91 -1.59
C ILE A 160 2.96 -15.41 -1.38
N GLY A 161 1.78 -14.92 -1.67
CA GLY A 161 1.41 -13.52 -1.48
C GLY A 161 1.70 -12.65 -2.71
N ASN A 162 1.30 -11.39 -2.63
CA ASN A 162 1.70 -10.37 -3.58
C ASN A 162 3.11 -9.90 -3.21
N GLY A 163 4.09 -10.16 -4.06
CA GLY A 163 5.50 -9.87 -3.75
C GLY A 163 5.79 -8.40 -3.53
N VAL A 164 5.16 -7.50 -4.28
CA VAL A 164 5.28 -6.05 -4.09
C VAL A 164 4.81 -5.64 -2.70
N SER A 165 3.64 -6.12 -2.30
CA SER A 165 3.07 -5.85 -0.98
C SER A 165 3.91 -6.45 0.15
N LEU A 166 4.50 -7.64 -0.06
CA LEU A 166 5.36 -8.28 0.94
C LEU A 166 6.71 -7.56 1.12
N ILE A 167 7.32 -7.07 0.05
CA ILE A 167 8.54 -6.24 0.14
C ILE A 167 8.22 -4.95 0.90
N LEU A 168 7.10 -4.29 0.58
CA LEU A 168 6.62 -3.13 1.34
C LEU A 168 6.42 -3.45 2.82
N LEU A 169 5.79 -4.59 3.14
CA LEU A 169 5.58 -5.02 4.51
C LEU A 169 6.90 -5.13 5.28
N VAL A 170 7.91 -5.80 4.70
CA VAL A 170 9.21 -5.97 5.34
C VAL A 170 9.92 -4.63 5.52
N ASN A 171 9.82 -3.74 4.53
CA ASN A 171 10.37 -2.38 4.63
C ASN A 171 9.71 -1.61 5.80
N ILE A 172 8.38 -1.60 5.87
CA ILE A 172 7.65 -0.93 6.95
C ILE A 172 7.98 -1.53 8.32
N LEU A 173 8.04 -2.86 8.43
CA LEU A 173 8.41 -3.51 9.69
C LEU A 173 9.82 -3.15 10.15
N SER A 174 10.73 -2.88 9.22
CA SER A 174 12.10 -2.48 9.56
C SER A 174 12.21 -1.05 10.10
N SER A 175 11.24 -0.17 9.82
CA SER A 175 11.21 1.19 10.38
C SER A 175 10.53 1.26 11.75
N TYR A 176 9.74 0.25 12.16
CA TYR A 176 9.09 0.25 13.47
C TYR A 176 10.02 0.42 14.69
N PRO A 177 11.22 -0.20 14.74
CA PRO A 177 12.11 0.03 15.88
C PRO A 177 12.53 1.50 16.05
N SER A 178 12.75 2.22 14.94
CA SER A 178 13.07 3.64 14.97
C SER A 178 11.88 4.48 15.43
N ASP A 179 10.67 4.17 14.96
CA ASP A 179 9.44 4.86 15.34
C ASP A 179 9.12 4.64 16.83
N VAL A 180 9.27 3.41 17.32
CA VAL A 180 9.10 3.08 18.73
C VAL A 180 10.14 3.80 19.60
N SER A 181 11.40 3.87 19.15
CA SER A 181 12.45 4.58 19.87
C SER A 181 12.19 6.09 19.96
N ALA A 182 11.67 6.70 18.89
CA ALA A 182 11.27 8.11 18.88
C ALA A 182 10.12 8.38 19.87
N LEU A 183 9.10 7.52 19.90
CA LEU A 183 8.02 7.58 20.89
C LEU A 183 8.55 7.42 22.32
N ALA A 184 9.44 6.47 22.55
CA ALA A 184 10.02 6.21 23.86
C ALA A 184 10.85 7.42 24.36
N GLN A 185 11.58 8.09 23.47
CA GLN A 185 12.35 9.29 23.82
C GLN A 185 11.45 10.40 24.36
N VAL A 186 10.31 10.64 23.75
CA VAL A 186 9.41 11.73 24.13
C VAL A 186 8.57 11.39 25.36
N PHE A 187 8.05 10.17 25.43
CA PHE A 187 7.05 9.83 26.46
C PHE A 187 7.61 9.07 27.67
N VAL A 188 8.74 8.36 27.47
CA VAL A 188 9.27 7.44 28.50
C VAL A 188 10.60 7.92 29.07
N ILE A 189 11.55 8.39 28.24
CA ILE A 189 12.89 8.74 28.67
C ILE A 189 12.86 10.08 29.45
N GLY A 190 13.59 10.14 30.56
CA GLY A 190 13.66 11.33 31.39
C GLY A 190 12.54 11.53 32.42
N LYS A 191 11.51 10.69 32.46
CA LYS A 191 10.40 10.78 33.41
C LYS A 191 10.60 9.89 34.64
N LYS A 192 9.87 10.17 35.72
CA LYS A 192 9.89 9.36 36.96
C LYS A 192 9.29 7.96 36.71
N LEU A 193 9.73 6.96 37.46
CA LEU A 193 9.37 5.56 37.27
C LEU A 193 7.85 5.28 37.08
N PRO A 194 6.94 5.77 37.92
CA PRO A 194 5.51 5.54 37.74
C PRO A 194 4.97 6.16 36.47
N MET A 195 5.50 7.32 36.05
CA MET A 195 5.10 8.00 34.82
C MET A 195 5.64 7.30 33.55
N LYS A 196 6.79 6.62 33.65
CA LYS A 196 7.31 5.77 32.58
C LYS A 196 6.40 4.58 32.33
N ILE A 197 5.96 3.89 33.39
CA ILE A 197 5.11 2.71 33.28
C ILE A 197 3.74 3.07 32.70
N THR A 198 3.12 4.15 33.21
CA THR A 198 1.81 4.59 32.71
C THR A 198 1.89 5.05 31.25
N ALA A 199 2.90 5.81 30.87
CA ALA A 199 3.08 6.28 29.48
C ALA A 199 3.35 5.11 28.51
N SER A 200 4.20 4.16 28.88
CA SER A 200 4.46 2.97 28.06
C SER A 200 3.21 2.09 27.92
N ALA A 201 2.43 1.91 28.98
CA ALA A 201 1.19 1.15 28.94
C ALA A 201 0.15 1.83 28.02
N ILE A 202 0.00 3.15 28.08
CA ILE A 202 -0.90 3.90 27.20
C ILE A 202 -0.46 3.79 25.74
N LEU A 203 0.84 3.92 25.45
CA LEU A 203 1.36 3.77 24.09
C LEU A 203 1.11 2.38 23.51
N ILE A 204 1.37 1.34 24.29
CA ILE A 204 1.11 -0.05 23.86
C ILE A 204 -0.39 -0.27 23.65
N ALA A 205 -1.25 0.22 24.54
CA ALA A 205 -2.69 0.11 24.40
C ALA A 205 -3.20 0.87 23.16
N ALA A 206 -2.70 2.07 22.90
CA ALA A 206 -3.09 2.88 21.73
C ALA A 206 -2.64 2.23 20.41
N THR A 207 -1.41 1.72 20.33
CA THR A 207 -0.93 1.01 19.14
C THR A 207 -1.71 -0.29 18.92
N ALA A 208 -1.97 -1.05 19.96
CA ALA A 208 -2.79 -2.27 19.89
C ALA A 208 -4.23 -1.95 19.42
N ALA A 209 -4.83 -0.87 19.92
CA ALA A 209 -6.16 -0.42 19.50
C ALA A 209 -6.18 -0.04 18.01
N LEU A 210 -5.16 0.64 17.50
CA LEU A 210 -5.01 0.96 16.07
C LEU A 210 -4.85 -0.30 15.21
N PHE A 211 -4.07 -1.28 15.67
CA PHE A 211 -3.95 -2.57 14.98
C PHE A 211 -5.28 -3.33 14.92
N LEU A 212 -5.99 -3.42 16.04
CA LEU A 212 -7.31 -4.06 16.12
C LEU A 212 -8.34 -3.36 15.24
N TYR A 213 -8.38 -2.03 15.28
CA TYR A 213 -9.29 -1.25 14.45
C TYR A 213 -8.99 -1.47 12.96
N SER A 214 -7.71 -1.43 12.56
CA SER A 214 -7.28 -1.70 11.18
C SER A 214 -7.65 -3.12 10.73
N TYR A 215 -7.48 -4.12 11.60
CA TYR A 215 -7.83 -5.51 11.32
C TYR A 215 -9.34 -5.68 11.12
N VAL A 216 -10.16 -5.13 12.04
CA VAL A 216 -11.62 -5.16 11.92
C VAL A 216 -12.07 -4.49 10.63
N LEU A 217 -11.52 -3.32 10.31
CA LEU A 217 -11.87 -2.59 9.09
C LEU A 217 -11.58 -3.39 7.81
N GLN A 218 -10.45 -4.10 7.74
CA GLN A 218 -10.04 -4.82 6.55
C GLN A 218 -10.72 -6.18 6.39
N GLU A 219 -11.10 -6.83 7.50
CA GLU A 219 -11.87 -8.07 7.48
C GLU A 219 -13.38 -7.83 7.35
N SER A 220 -13.85 -6.63 7.69
CA SER A 220 -15.28 -6.30 7.65
C SER A 220 -15.82 -6.35 6.23
N GLN A 221 -16.90 -7.12 6.08
CA GLN A 221 -17.61 -7.28 4.81
C GLN A 221 -19.11 -7.26 5.02
N LYS A 222 -19.83 -6.72 4.04
CA LYS A 222 -21.29 -6.77 3.99
C LYS A 222 -21.70 -7.83 2.99
N GLU A 223 -22.51 -8.78 3.43
CA GLU A 223 -23.01 -9.84 2.58
C GLU A 223 -24.27 -9.41 1.83
N ILE A 224 -24.28 -9.64 0.51
CA ILE A 224 -25.48 -9.52 -0.33
C ILE A 224 -26.00 -10.93 -0.60
N THR A 225 -27.17 -11.24 -0.06
CA THR A 225 -27.78 -12.56 -0.19
C THR A 225 -28.37 -12.75 -1.60
N VAL A 226 -28.00 -13.83 -2.27
CA VAL A 226 -28.51 -14.23 -3.58
C VAL A 226 -29.16 -15.59 -3.47
N ASN A 227 -30.37 -15.73 -3.95
CA ASN A 227 -31.11 -16.98 -3.98
C ASN A 227 -30.98 -17.67 -5.35
N TYR A 228 -30.65 -18.98 -5.35
CA TYR A 228 -30.54 -19.82 -6.54
C TYR A 228 -31.59 -20.91 -6.51
N PRO A 229 -32.77 -20.75 -7.10
CA PRO A 229 -33.91 -21.67 -6.99
C PRO A 229 -33.69 -23.07 -7.61
N GLY A 230 -32.62 -23.31 -8.33
CA GLY A 230 -32.37 -24.58 -9.01
C GLY A 230 -31.34 -25.52 -8.37
N ARG A 231 -30.75 -25.17 -7.22
CA ARG A 231 -29.65 -25.91 -6.60
C ARG A 231 -30.02 -26.70 -5.34
N SER A 232 -31.30 -27.00 -5.14
CA SER A 232 -31.71 -27.86 -4.02
C SER A 232 -31.35 -29.32 -4.36
N ASN A 233 -30.28 -29.82 -3.76
CA ASN A 233 -30.05 -31.26 -3.69
C ASN A 233 -31.20 -31.89 -2.90
N ARG A 234 -31.74 -33.01 -3.42
CA ARG A 234 -32.85 -33.77 -2.82
C ARG A 234 -32.70 -34.16 -1.34
N PHE A 235 -31.54 -33.96 -0.77
CA PHE A 235 -31.22 -34.28 0.64
C PHE A 235 -31.21 -33.09 1.62
N ASN A 236 -31.21 -31.84 1.10
CA ASN A 236 -31.31 -30.64 1.97
C ASN A 236 -32.34 -29.69 1.34
N ALA A 237 -33.57 -29.75 1.84
CA ALA A 237 -34.65 -28.82 1.51
C ALA A 237 -34.44 -27.41 2.10
N GLY A 238 -33.18 -27.03 2.40
CA GLY A 238 -32.77 -25.70 2.82
C GLY A 238 -32.56 -24.79 1.61
N LYS A 239 -33.08 -23.58 1.67
CA LYS A 239 -32.89 -22.50 0.70
C LYS A 239 -31.42 -22.45 0.27
N SER A 240 -31.11 -22.71 -1.03
CA SER A 240 -29.76 -22.54 -1.57
C SER A 240 -29.46 -21.05 -1.71
N THR A 241 -29.25 -20.40 -0.60
CA THR A 241 -28.83 -19.02 -0.50
C THR A 241 -27.30 -18.96 -0.57
N SER A 242 -26.76 -18.19 -1.50
CA SER A 242 -25.35 -17.84 -1.56
C SER A 242 -25.19 -16.39 -1.19
N SER A 243 -24.11 -16.02 -0.54
CA SER A 243 -23.80 -14.62 -0.23
C SER A 243 -22.64 -14.10 -1.09
N ILE A 244 -22.75 -12.86 -1.55
CA ILE A 244 -21.66 -12.14 -2.19
C ILE A 244 -21.05 -11.20 -1.15
N PRO A 245 -19.82 -11.46 -0.69
CA PRO A 245 -19.17 -10.59 0.27
C PRO A 245 -18.67 -9.31 -0.39
N VAL A 246 -19.16 -8.17 0.06
CA VAL A 246 -18.66 -6.84 -0.31
C VAL A 246 -17.86 -6.29 0.86
N LYS A 247 -16.54 -6.21 0.71
CA LYS A 247 -15.65 -5.63 1.73
C LYS A 247 -15.98 -4.15 1.96
N LEU A 248 -15.78 -3.65 3.19
CA LEU A 248 -15.88 -2.23 3.50
C LEU A 248 -14.82 -1.42 2.75
N CYS A 249 -13.60 -1.95 2.66
CA CYS A 249 -12.49 -1.36 1.93
C CYS A 249 -12.03 -2.31 0.81
N PRO A 250 -12.73 -2.36 -0.35
CA PRO A 250 -12.33 -3.25 -1.45
C PRO A 250 -10.95 -2.93 -2.01
N GLY A 251 -10.55 -1.65 -1.99
CA GLY A 251 -9.22 -1.19 -2.37
C GLY A 251 -8.14 -1.43 -1.30
N GLY A 252 -8.52 -1.91 -0.11
CA GLY A 252 -7.58 -2.10 0.99
C GLY A 252 -6.82 -0.81 1.33
N VAL A 253 -5.50 -0.88 1.30
CA VAL A 253 -4.59 0.24 1.64
C VAL A 253 -4.19 1.09 0.44
N VAL A 254 -4.48 0.63 -0.77
CA VAL A 254 -4.03 1.26 -2.03
C VAL A 254 -4.44 2.73 -2.15
N PRO A 255 -5.68 3.15 -1.81
CA PRO A 255 -6.08 4.55 -1.87
C PRO A 255 -5.22 5.49 -1.02
N ILE A 256 -4.80 5.03 0.16
CA ILE A 256 -3.96 5.84 1.06
C ILE A 256 -2.55 5.97 0.49
N ILE A 257 -1.97 4.87 -0.01
CA ILE A 257 -0.65 4.88 -0.64
C ILE A 257 -0.65 5.83 -1.83
N PHE A 258 -1.69 5.78 -2.67
CA PHE A 258 -1.82 6.66 -3.84
C PHE A 258 -1.92 8.13 -3.43
N ALA A 259 -2.79 8.46 -2.48
CA ALA A 259 -2.95 9.82 -1.99
C ALA A 259 -1.63 10.35 -1.40
N SER A 260 -0.95 9.56 -0.57
CA SER A 260 0.34 9.94 0.01
C SER A 260 1.43 10.12 -1.06
N THR A 261 1.52 9.21 -2.04
CA THR A 261 2.51 9.30 -3.12
C THR A 261 2.29 10.54 -3.98
N VAL A 262 1.05 10.83 -4.36
CA VAL A 262 0.72 12.03 -5.17
C VAL A 262 1.08 13.32 -4.44
N LEU A 263 0.98 13.36 -3.11
CA LEU A 263 1.40 14.53 -2.33
C LEU A 263 2.91 14.60 -2.12
N THR A 264 3.57 13.44 -1.99
CA THR A 264 5.01 13.38 -1.69
C THR A 264 5.87 13.66 -2.92
N VAL A 265 5.47 13.20 -4.12
CA VAL A 265 6.26 13.38 -5.36
C VAL A 265 6.55 14.86 -5.68
N PRO A 266 5.56 15.79 -5.70
CA PRO A 266 5.85 17.21 -5.91
C PRO A 266 6.80 17.81 -4.87
N THR A 267 6.63 17.41 -3.61
CA THR A 267 7.48 17.88 -2.50
C THR A 267 8.93 17.44 -2.71
N LEU A 268 9.14 16.17 -3.09
CA LEU A 268 10.46 15.64 -3.40
C LEU A 268 11.13 16.38 -4.57
N ILE A 269 10.39 16.61 -5.65
CA ILE A 269 10.90 17.32 -6.81
C ILE A 269 11.38 18.72 -6.41
N MET A 270 10.54 19.47 -5.71
CA MET A 270 10.85 20.85 -5.38
C MET A 270 11.97 20.99 -4.34
N THR A 271 12.03 20.11 -3.34
CA THR A 271 13.13 20.08 -2.37
C THR A 271 14.45 19.64 -3.02
N SER A 272 14.42 18.76 -4.02
CA SER A 272 15.60 18.38 -4.81
C SER A 272 16.19 19.56 -5.59
N PHE A 273 15.37 20.51 -6.02
CA PHE A 273 15.82 21.76 -6.64
C PHE A 273 16.27 22.83 -5.64
N GLY A 274 16.38 22.51 -4.36
CA GLY A 274 16.80 23.46 -3.31
C GLY A 274 15.76 24.55 -3.04
N MET A 275 14.51 24.34 -3.47
CA MET A 275 13.44 25.28 -3.16
C MET A 275 13.08 25.17 -1.68
N GLU A 276 13.13 26.31 -0.98
CA GLU A 276 12.67 26.35 0.40
C GLU A 276 11.19 25.98 0.50
N GLU A 277 10.82 25.26 1.56
CA GLU A 277 9.43 24.94 1.85
C GLU A 277 8.64 26.23 2.13
N LYS A 278 8.12 26.88 1.08
CA LYS A 278 7.27 28.08 1.19
C LYS A 278 5.89 27.82 0.59
N GLY A 279 4.87 28.43 1.16
CA GLY A 279 3.51 28.44 0.62
C GLY A 279 2.92 27.06 0.40
N MET A 280 2.70 26.68 -0.87
CA MET A 280 2.06 25.43 -1.25
C MET A 280 2.83 24.17 -0.80
N LEU A 281 4.17 24.22 -0.77
CA LEU A 281 4.99 23.09 -0.29
C LEU A 281 4.78 22.80 1.18
N LYS A 282 4.67 23.84 2.02
CA LYS A 282 4.34 23.66 3.44
C LYS A 282 2.94 23.06 3.62
N ALA A 283 1.98 23.40 2.75
CA ALA A 283 0.64 22.83 2.81
C ALA A 283 0.61 21.36 2.37
N LEU A 284 1.50 20.91 1.46
CA LEU A 284 1.59 19.50 1.05
C LEU A 284 2.30 18.62 2.09
N ASN A 285 3.07 19.23 2.98
CA ASN A 285 3.81 18.51 4.01
C ASN A 285 2.87 18.09 5.17
N THR A 286 2.80 16.79 5.43
CA THR A 286 1.89 16.17 6.42
C THR A 286 2.10 16.67 7.85
N SER A 287 3.31 17.10 8.21
CA SER A 287 3.63 17.58 9.55
C SER A 287 3.04 18.96 9.86
N ASN A 288 2.73 19.75 8.82
CA ASN A 288 2.24 21.11 8.99
C ASN A 288 0.72 21.24 8.99
N TRP A 289 -0.01 20.14 8.70
CA TRP A 289 -1.47 20.19 8.51
C TRP A 289 -2.26 20.63 9.74
N PHE A 290 -1.75 20.35 10.93
CA PHE A 290 -2.42 20.66 12.19
C PHE A 290 -1.59 21.64 13.05
N ASP A 291 -0.73 22.47 12.42
CA ASP A 291 0.02 23.51 13.10
C ASP A 291 -0.93 24.67 13.44
N PRO A 292 -1.15 24.96 14.76
CA PRO A 292 -2.03 26.06 15.16
C PRO A 292 -1.55 27.45 14.71
N ALA A 293 -0.25 27.60 14.45
CA ALA A 293 0.33 28.87 14.01
C ALA A 293 -0.02 29.20 12.54
N TYR A 294 -0.31 28.18 11.73
CA TYR A 294 -0.55 28.35 10.29
C TYR A 294 -1.75 27.52 9.80
N PRO A 295 -3.00 27.90 10.16
CA PRO A 295 -4.19 27.12 9.82
C PRO A 295 -4.42 26.96 8.31
N GLN A 296 -3.82 27.80 7.48
CA GLN A 296 -3.88 27.70 6.02
C GLN A 296 -3.30 26.40 5.45
N TYR A 297 -2.39 25.72 6.18
CA TYR A 297 -1.81 24.44 5.73
C TYR A 297 -2.75 23.26 5.89
N THR A 298 -3.87 23.42 6.61
CA THR A 298 -4.97 22.42 6.67
C THR A 298 -5.59 22.16 5.30
N LEU A 299 -5.41 23.06 4.32
CA LEU A 299 -5.80 22.82 2.93
C LEU A 299 -5.14 21.58 2.33
N GLY A 300 -3.89 21.29 2.68
CA GLY A 300 -3.20 20.06 2.25
C GLY A 300 -3.86 18.80 2.80
N TYR A 301 -4.31 18.85 4.06
CA TYR A 301 -5.07 17.77 4.67
C TYR A 301 -6.43 17.57 3.97
N LEU A 302 -7.13 18.65 3.63
CA LEU A 302 -8.38 18.56 2.88
C LEU A 302 -8.17 17.91 1.51
N ALA A 303 -7.11 18.30 0.80
CA ALA A 303 -6.72 17.68 -0.47
C ALA A 303 -6.41 16.18 -0.30
N TYR A 304 -5.72 15.81 0.77
CA TYR A 304 -5.42 14.41 1.11
C TYR A 304 -6.71 13.59 1.32
N ILE A 305 -7.65 14.09 2.10
CA ILE A 305 -8.96 13.44 2.31
C ILE A 305 -9.70 13.26 0.98
N LEU A 306 -9.76 14.31 0.15
CA LEU A 306 -10.43 14.25 -1.15
C LEU A 306 -9.79 13.23 -2.07
N MET A 307 -8.45 13.12 -2.06
CA MET A 307 -7.74 12.09 -2.82
C MET A 307 -8.05 10.70 -2.31
N ILE A 308 -8.06 10.46 -0.99
CA ILE A 308 -8.43 9.15 -0.44
C ILE A 308 -9.84 8.76 -0.87
N PHE A 309 -10.81 9.69 -0.82
CA PHE A 309 -12.17 9.45 -1.30
C PHE A 309 -12.20 9.11 -2.80
N GLY A 310 -11.53 9.92 -3.61
CA GLY A 310 -11.45 9.73 -5.05
C GLY A 310 -10.84 8.38 -5.43
N PHE A 311 -9.68 8.04 -4.85
CA PHE A 311 -9.00 6.78 -5.10
C PHE A 311 -9.75 5.56 -4.54
N SER A 312 -10.39 5.66 -3.38
CA SER A 312 -11.22 4.57 -2.83
C SER A 312 -12.38 4.25 -3.76
N TYR A 313 -13.03 5.28 -4.26
CA TYR A 313 -14.15 5.14 -5.17
C TYR A 313 -13.70 4.56 -6.53
N TYR A 314 -12.61 5.09 -7.05
CA TYR A 314 -12.01 4.64 -8.30
C TYR A 314 -11.59 3.18 -8.25
N TYR A 315 -10.80 2.83 -7.24
CA TYR A 315 -10.27 1.47 -7.10
C TYR A 315 -11.37 0.43 -6.89
N THR A 316 -12.42 0.80 -6.18
CA THR A 316 -13.56 -0.10 -6.00
C THR A 316 -14.31 -0.35 -7.30
N ASN A 317 -14.47 0.66 -8.15
CA ASN A 317 -15.11 0.48 -9.47
C ASN A 317 -14.28 -0.43 -10.42
N ILE A 318 -12.96 -0.48 -10.23
CA ILE A 318 -12.10 -1.42 -10.96
C ILE A 318 -12.26 -2.84 -10.41
N THR A 319 -12.23 -2.98 -9.08
CA THR A 319 -12.21 -4.29 -8.41
C THR A 319 -13.57 -4.97 -8.43
N LEU A 320 -14.64 -4.19 -8.28
CA LEU A 320 -16.02 -4.67 -8.25
C LEU A 320 -16.79 -4.07 -9.42
N ASN A 321 -17.13 -4.92 -10.42
CA ASN A 321 -17.97 -4.53 -11.54
C ASN A 321 -19.43 -4.96 -11.27
N PRO A 322 -20.33 -4.04 -10.84
CA PRO A 322 -21.71 -4.39 -10.49
C PRO A 322 -22.51 -4.95 -11.68
N ILE A 323 -22.15 -4.55 -12.90
CA ILE A 323 -22.83 -5.03 -14.14
C ILE A 323 -22.47 -6.50 -14.39
N GLU A 324 -21.20 -6.81 -14.28
CA GLU A 324 -20.71 -8.18 -14.47
C GLU A 324 -21.25 -9.12 -13.39
N ILE A 325 -21.24 -8.68 -12.12
CA ILE A 325 -21.82 -9.44 -11.00
C ILE A 325 -23.31 -9.71 -11.25
N ALA A 326 -24.09 -8.70 -11.64
CA ALA A 326 -25.52 -8.85 -11.93
C ALA A 326 -25.78 -9.80 -13.11
N ASN A 327 -24.95 -9.73 -14.16
CA ASN A 327 -25.04 -10.63 -15.31
C ASN A 327 -24.69 -12.08 -14.93
N ASN A 328 -23.69 -12.27 -14.08
CA ASN A 328 -23.30 -13.61 -13.59
C ASN A 328 -24.40 -14.21 -12.71
N ILE A 329 -25.03 -13.41 -11.83
CA ILE A 329 -26.21 -13.83 -11.05
C ILE A 329 -27.31 -14.29 -12.00
N LYS A 330 -27.67 -13.46 -13.01
CA LYS A 330 -28.72 -13.76 -13.98
C LYS A 330 -28.42 -15.02 -14.76
N LYS A 331 -27.19 -15.19 -15.29
CA LYS A 331 -26.75 -16.38 -16.05
C LYS A 331 -26.86 -17.67 -15.25
N ASN A 332 -26.62 -17.59 -13.94
CA ASN A 332 -26.70 -18.73 -13.03
C ASN A 332 -28.12 -18.95 -12.44
N GLY A 333 -29.14 -18.25 -12.96
CA GLY A 333 -30.53 -18.37 -12.49
C GLY A 333 -30.79 -17.79 -11.10
N GLY A 334 -29.84 -17.00 -10.55
CA GLY A 334 -29.95 -16.39 -9.23
C GLY A 334 -30.79 -15.11 -9.25
N ASN A 335 -31.37 -14.79 -8.11
CA ASN A 335 -32.05 -13.52 -7.89
C ASN A 335 -31.77 -12.96 -6.49
N ILE A 336 -31.84 -11.65 -6.36
CA ILE A 336 -31.82 -10.96 -5.08
C ILE A 336 -33.27 -10.74 -4.64
N SER A 337 -33.60 -11.10 -3.39
CA SER A 337 -34.95 -10.94 -2.86
C SER A 337 -35.45 -9.50 -3.03
N GLY A 338 -36.61 -9.32 -3.65
CA GLY A 338 -37.23 -8.01 -3.89
C GLY A 338 -36.66 -7.20 -5.05
N VAL A 339 -35.68 -7.76 -5.83
CA VAL A 339 -35.08 -7.05 -6.96
C VAL A 339 -35.18 -7.89 -8.24
N ARG A 340 -35.71 -7.29 -9.33
CA ARG A 340 -35.81 -7.98 -10.62
C ARG A 340 -34.42 -8.26 -11.19
N PRO A 341 -34.17 -9.48 -11.78
CA PRO A 341 -32.91 -9.81 -12.42
C PRO A 341 -32.53 -8.85 -13.57
N GLY A 342 -31.24 -8.55 -13.70
CA GLY A 342 -30.70 -7.70 -14.77
C GLY A 342 -30.32 -6.29 -14.31
N LYS A 343 -30.72 -5.26 -15.06
CA LYS A 343 -30.37 -3.85 -14.78
C LYS A 343 -30.78 -3.37 -13.37
N PRO A 344 -31.95 -3.70 -12.82
CA PRO A 344 -32.30 -3.35 -11.43
C PRO A 344 -31.36 -3.99 -10.40
N THR A 345 -30.92 -5.24 -10.61
CA THR A 345 -29.94 -5.93 -9.76
C THR A 345 -28.61 -5.21 -9.78
N SER A 346 -28.13 -4.79 -10.95
CA SER A 346 -26.89 -4.02 -11.08
C SER A 346 -26.96 -2.68 -10.32
N ASN A 347 -28.08 -1.96 -10.46
CA ASN A 347 -28.28 -0.69 -9.75
C ASN A 347 -28.33 -0.88 -8.23
N TYR A 348 -28.99 -1.95 -7.76
CA TYR A 348 -29.04 -2.29 -6.34
C TYR A 348 -27.63 -2.58 -5.79
N ILE A 349 -26.85 -3.42 -6.48
CA ILE A 349 -25.47 -3.74 -6.09
C ILE A 349 -24.63 -2.46 -6.08
N LYS A 350 -24.73 -1.63 -7.13
CA LYS A 350 -23.99 -0.36 -7.22
C LYS A 350 -24.32 0.57 -6.05
N ALA A 351 -25.58 0.70 -5.66
CA ALA A 351 -25.99 1.52 -4.51
C ALA A 351 -25.42 0.96 -3.19
N LYS A 352 -25.48 -0.36 -2.98
CA LYS A 352 -24.95 -0.99 -1.77
C LYS A 352 -23.43 -0.87 -1.68
N VAL A 353 -22.71 -1.11 -2.78
CA VAL A 353 -21.25 -0.95 -2.87
C VAL A 353 -20.88 0.50 -2.57
N ARG A 354 -21.54 1.48 -3.18
CA ARG A 354 -21.30 2.91 -2.95
C ARG A 354 -21.40 3.31 -1.48
N TYR A 355 -22.45 2.85 -0.80
CA TYR A 355 -22.67 3.13 0.61
C TYR A 355 -21.59 2.46 1.49
N THR A 356 -21.26 1.23 1.18
CA THR A 356 -20.24 0.46 1.93
C THR A 356 -18.85 1.10 1.79
N ILE A 357 -18.49 1.58 0.59
CA ILE A 357 -17.22 2.29 0.35
C ILE A 357 -17.18 3.60 1.15
N ALA A 358 -18.24 4.38 1.17
CA ALA A 358 -18.25 5.65 1.89
C ALA A 358 -17.92 5.44 3.38
N ILE A 359 -18.54 4.45 4.02
CA ILE A 359 -18.26 4.09 5.42
C ILE A 359 -16.79 3.63 5.57
N GLY A 360 -16.35 2.72 4.70
CA GLY A 360 -14.97 2.20 4.73
C GLY A 360 -13.92 3.30 4.53
N THR A 361 -14.17 4.24 3.62
CA THR A 361 -13.26 5.37 3.37
C THR A 361 -13.18 6.32 4.56
N ILE A 362 -14.31 6.63 5.20
CA ILE A 362 -14.31 7.44 6.43
C ILE A 362 -13.48 6.75 7.52
N ALA A 363 -13.66 5.44 7.68
CA ALA A 363 -12.89 4.68 8.66
C ALA A 363 -11.39 4.64 8.33
N LEU A 364 -11.01 4.56 7.05
CA LEU A 364 -9.61 4.67 6.61
C LEU A 364 -9.01 6.05 6.91
N ILE A 365 -9.78 7.13 6.68
CA ILE A 365 -9.35 8.50 6.97
C ILE A 365 -9.09 8.68 8.45
N ILE A 366 -9.94 8.14 9.33
CA ILE A 366 -9.74 8.21 10.78
C ILE A 366 -8.38 7.62 11.18
N ILE A 367 -8.04 6.42 10.71
CA ILE A 367 -6.73 5.80 11.02
C ILE A 367 -5.57 6.64 10.48
N ALA A 368 -5.69 7.16 9.27
CA ALA A 368 -4.63 7.96 8.65
C ALA A 368 -4.44 9.31 9.36
N THR A 369 -5.51 9.87 9.94
CA THR A 369 -5.51 11.20 10.56
C THR A 369 -5.04 11.19 12.01
N VAL A 370 -5.42 10.19 12.79
CA VAL A 370 -5.12 10.13 14.23
C VAL A 370 -3.64 10.32 14.52
N PRO A 371 -2.69 9.61 13.87
CA PRO A 371 -1.26 9.84 14.14
C PRO A 371 -0.78 11.23 13.74
N SER A 372 -1.30 11.79 12.65
CA SER A 372 -0.93 13.15 12.21
C SER A 372 -1.37 14.22 13.22
N ILE A 373 -2.56 14.07 13.80
CA ILE A 373 -3.02 14.94 14.89
C ILE A 373 -2.12 14.78 16.13
N LEU A 374 -1.80 13.54 16.51
CA LEU A 374 -0.94 13.27 17.66
C LEU A 374 0.46 13.87 17.47
N THR A 375 1.00 13.82 16.26
CA THR A 375 2.28 14.45 15.90
C THR A 375 2.22 15.96 16.13
N ALA A 376 1.18 16.61 15.68
CA ALA A 376 1.01 18.05 15.81
C ALA A 376 0.83 18.48 17.28
N VAL A 377 0.02 17.72 18.05
CA VAL A 377 -0.24 18.04 19.47
C VAL A 377 1.00 17.78 20.35
N TRP A 378 1.77 16.75 20.06
CA TRP A 378 2.90 16.35 20.90
C TRP A 378 4.27 16.78 20.36
N GLY A 379 4.32 17.38 19.17
CA GLY A 379 5.57 17.85 18.56
C GLY A 379 6.57 16.74 18.22
N VAL A 380 6.09 15.50 18.04
CA VAL A 380 6.94 14.34 17.75
C VAL A 380 7.03 14.12 16.24
N SER A 381 8.14 14.52 15.64
CA SER A 381 8.40 14.24 14.22
C SER A 381 8.62 12.73 13.98
N GLY A 382 8.15 12.23 12.84
CA GLY A 382 8.37 10.83 12.40
C GLY A 382 7.20 9.88 12.66
N ILE A 383 6.22 10.24 13.49
CA ILE A 383 5.07 9.36 13.82
C ILE A 383 3.89 9.58 12.87
N SER A 384 3.91 10.65 12.08
CA SER A 384 2.79 11.03 11.18
C SER A 384 2.31 9.89 10.27
N PHE A 385 3.22 8.98 9.92
CA PHE A 385 2.91 7.85 9.03
C PHE A 385 2.60 6.54 9.76
N LEU A 386 2.59 6.53 11.09
CA LEU A 386 2.34 5.31 11.88
C LEU A 386 0.97 4.69 11.56
N GLY A 387 -0.06 5.51 11.33
CA GLY A 387 -1.39 5.03 10.93
C GLY A 387 -1.39 4.34 9.57
N THR A 388 -0.72 4.93 8.59
CA THR A 388 -0.61 4.34 7.24
C THR A 388 0.24 3.07 7.27
N SER A 389 1.31 3.03 8.06
CA SER A 389 2.14 1.84 8.28
C SER A 389 1.34 0.69 8.85
N ILE A 390 0.52 0.94 9.88
CA ILE A 390 -0.33 -0.07 10.50
C ILE A 390 -1.36 -0.61 9.51
N ILE A 391 -2.03 0.26 8.76
CA ILE A 391 -3.03 -0.18 7.77
C ILE A 391 -2.37 -1.05 6.69
N ILE A 392 -1.21 -0.65 6.17
CA ILE A 392 -0.48 -1.41 5.15
C ILE A 392 -0.06 -2.77 5.71
N THR A 393 0.52 -2.78 6.92
CA THR A 393 0.95 -4.01 7.58
C THR A 393 -0.20 -4.99 7.77
N VAL A 394 -1.30 -4.54 8.35
CA VAL A 394 -2.49 -5.38 8.60
C VAL A 394 -3.10 -5.85 7.28
N GLY A 395 -3.18 -4.98 6.26
CA GLY A 395 -3.73 -5.31 4.96
C GLY A 395 -2.98 -6.40 4.24
N VAL A 396 -1.67 -6.27 4.19
CA VAL A 396 -0.81 -7.26 3.53
C VAL A 396 -0.85 -8.60 4.28
N ILE A 397 -0.85 -8.59 5.61
CA ILE A 397 -0.97 -9.80 6.42
C ILE A 397 -2.32 -10.48 6.18
N ALA A 398 -3.43 -9.73 6.18
CA ALA A 398 -4.77 -10.25 5.95
C ALA A 398 -4.92 -10.85 4.54
N GLU A 399 -4.39 -10.17 3.51
CA GLU A 399 -4.40 -10.64 2.14
C GLU A 399 -3.56 -11.91 1.96
N THR A 400 -2.36 -11.93 2.52
CA THR A 400 -1.46 -13.10 2.49
C THR A 400 -2.08 -14.30 3.21
N LYS A 401 -2.71 -14.09 4.38
CA LYS A 401 -3.45 -15.12 5.11
C LYS A 401 -4.55 -15.75 4.25
N LYS A 402 -5.37 -14.93 3.57
CA LYS A 402 -6.43 -15.40 2.67
C LYS A 402 -5.89 -16.23 1.51
N GLN A 403 -4.77 -15.81 0.93
CA GLN A 403 -4.14 -16.54 -0.14
C GLN A 403 -3.60 -17.90 0.33
N ILE A 404 -2.95 -17.95 1.50
CA ILE A 404 -2.47 -19.19 2.11
C ILE A 404 -3.65 -20.15 2.37
N GLN A 405 -4.76 -19.65 2.90
CA GLN A 405 -5.96 -20.45 3.16
C GLN A 405 -6.55 -21.00 1.84
N SER A 406 -6.66 -20.16 0.80
CA SER A 406 -7.16 -20.57 -0.51
C SER A 406 -6.29 -21.65 -1.16
N GLU A 407 -4.97 -21.53 -1.10
CA GLU A 407 -4.05 -22.55 -1.62
C GLU A 407 -4.09 -23.84 -0.80
N SER A 408 -4.21 -23.74 0.52
CA SER A 408 -4.38 -24.91 1.38
C SER A 408 -5.63 -25.70 1.04
N MET A 409 -6.77 -25.03 0.84
CA MET A 409 -8.01 -25.66 0.41
C MET A 409 -7.86 -26.35 -0.96
N LYS A 410 -7.25 -25.68 -1.96
CA LYS A 410 -7.00 -26.29 -3.27
C LYS A 410 -6.21 -27.59 -3.15
N ASN A 411 -5.17 -27.64 -2.29
CA ASN A 411 -4.37 -28.83 -2.09
C ASN A 411 -5.17 -29.95 -1.39
N VAL A 412 -6.03 -29.61 -0.43
CA VAL A 412 -6.93 -30.60 0.23
C VAL A 412 -7.91 -31.19 -0.77
N TYR A 413 -8.53 -30.38 -1.62
CA TYR A 413 -9.42 -30.87 -2.69
C TYR A 413 -8.67 -31.72 -3.73
N ALA A 414 -7.51 -31.27 -4.18
CA ALA A 414 -6.69 -32.03 -5.13
C ALA A 414 -6.27 -33.41 -4.57
N ASN A 415 -5.93 -33.47 -3.28
CA ASN A 415 -5.59 -34.73 -2.59
C ASN A 415 -6.83 -35.64 -2.39
N LYS A 416 -8.00 -35.05 -2.10
CA LYS A 416 -9.27 -35.83 -2.01
C LYS A 416 -9.66 -36.41 -3.37
N VAL A 417 -9.52 -35.64 -4.45
CA VAL A 417 -9.78 -36.11 -5.82
C VAL A 417 -8.79 -37.20 -6.23
N LYS A 418 -7.52 -37.10 -5.84
CA LYS A 418 -6.51 -38.15 -6.10
C LYS A 418 -6.73 -39.42 -5.27
N LYS A 419 -7.23 -39.31 -4.01
CA LYS A 419 -7.52 -40.45 -3.13
C LYS A 419 -8.89 -41.07 -3.35
N GLY A 420 -9.88 -40.27 -3.79
CA GLY A 420 -11.20 -40.77 -4.22
C GLY A 420 -11.20 -40.85 -5.72
N GLY A 421 -10.47 -41.84 -6.28
CA GLY A 421 -10.51 -42.12 -7.69
C GLY A 421 -11.97 -42.25 -8.15
N LEU A 422 -12.38 -41.40 -9.08
CA LEU A 422 -13.72 -41.42 -9.71
C LEU A 422 -14.02 -42.70 -10.45
N PHE A 423 -13.15 -43.72 -10.34
CA PHE A 423 -13.27 -45.07 -10.86
C PHE A 423 -12.65 -46.06 -9.88
N GLY A 424 -13.18 -46.11 -8.68
CA GLY A 424 -13.10 -47.31 -7.86
C GLY A 424 -14.29 -48.14 -8.21
N ALA A 425 -14.00 -49.26 -8.86
CA ALA A 425 -14.91 -50.29 -9.35
C ALA A 425 -16.10 -50.57 -8.47
#